data_b05d9a631883e5a74561c47118e3c71a
#
_entry.id   b05d9a631883e5a74561c47118e3c71a
#
_cell.length_a   1.000
_cell.length_b   1.000
_cell.length_c   1.000
_cell.angle_alpha   90.00
_cell.angle_beta   90.00
_cell.angle_gamma   90.00
#
_symmetry.space_group_name_H-M   'P 1'
#
loop_
_entity.id
_entity.type
_entity.pdbx_description
1 polymer ?
#
loop_
_entity_poly.entity_id
_entity_poly.type
_entity_poly.pdbx_seq_one_letter_code
_entity_poly.pdbx_strand_id
1 'polypeptide(L)'
;KHSAYILQNMELPGFDREQQRLLVNLVRYHTSAFKKNDLPIFARYADEDVLVLLLLLRISVILNKSRQATDSTDKINLRIDRSLQTWELTFEKHYLDNNPLVWNELRLESNLLKDLELSLIFN
;
A
#
# COMPACT_ATOMS: atom_id res chain seq x y z
N LYS A 1 -2.33 14.30 -3.93
CA LYS A 1 -1.60 15.08 -4.94
C LYS A 1 -0.89 16.28 -4.35
N HIS A 2 -1.58 17.05 -3.52
CA HIS A 2 -0.96 18.22 -2.88
C HIS A 2 0.16 17.85 -1.92
N SER A 3 0.00 16.74 -1.20
CA SER A 3 1.02 16.28 -0.25
C SER A 3 2.33 15.94 -0.93
N ALA A 4 2.26 15.26 -2.08
CA ALA A 4 3.46 14.91 -2.85
C ALA A 4 4.16 16.17 -3.39
N TYR A 5 3.39 17.15 -3.88
CA TYR A 5 3.94 18.42 -4.36
C TYR A 5 4.63 19.19 -3.25
N ILE A 6 4.00 19.27 -2.08
CA ILE A 6 4.58 19.94 -0.91
C ILE A 6 5.89 19.26 -0.51
N LEU A 7 5.90 17.92 -0.40
CA LEU A 7 7.09 17.17 -0.01
C LEU A 7 8.22 17.30 -1.02
N GLN A 8 7.88 17.41 -2.30
CA GLN A 8 8.89 17.56 -3.36
C GLN A 8 9.64 18.86 -3.25
N ASN A 9 8.99 19.91 -2.71
CA ASN A 9 9.54 21.26 -2.63
C ASN A 9 10.00 21.64 -1.21
N MET A 10 9.88 20.73 -0.25
CA MET A 10 10.33 20.96 1.12
C MET A 10 11.79 20.56 1.29
N GLU A 11 12.46 21.25 2.21
CA GLU A 11 13.73 20.75 2.73
C GLU A 11 13.43 19.74 3.82
N LEU A 12 13.98 18.54 3.68
CA LEU A 12 13.83 17.49 4.67
C LEU A 12 15.18 17.17 5.29
N PRO A 13 15.48 17.73 6.48
CA PRO A 13 16.75 17.46 7.15
C PRO A 13 16.93 15.96 7.40
N GLY A 14 18.14 15.48 7.13
CA GLY A 14 18.44 14.06 7.30
C GLY A 14 18.04 13.18 6.12
N PHE A 15 17.33 13.72 5.12
CA PHE A 15 16.97 12.99 3.90
C PHE A 15 17.88 13.44 2.77
N ASP A 16 18.46 12.48 2.04
CA ASP A 16 19.12 12.82 0.78
C ASP A 16 18.08 12.92 -0.34
N ARG A 17 18.54 13.27 -1.53
CA ARG A 17 17.65 13.49 -2.68
C ARG A 17 16.88 12.23 -3.06
N GLU A 18 17.51 11.07 -3.02
CA GLU A 18 16.87 9.82 -3.39
C GLU A 18 15.83 9.38 -2.35
N GLN A 19 16.13 9.55 -1.06
CA GLN A 19 15.17 9.28 0.01
C GLN A 19 13.95 10.19 -0.11
N GLN A 20 14.15 11.47 -0.41
CA GLN A 20 13.05 12.40 -0.62
C GLN A 20 12.21 12.00 -1.83
N ARG A 21 12.85 11.59 -2.90
CA ARG A 21 12.16 11.10 -4.11
C ARG A 21 11.32 9.87 -3.82
N LEU A 22 11.83 8.93 -3.02
CA LEU A 22 11.08 7.76 -2.60
C LEU A 22 9.83 8.18 -1.82
N LEU A 23 10.00 9.04 -0.82
CA LEU A 23 8.88 9.51 0.00
C LEU A 23 7.81 10.20 -0.85
N VAL A 24 8.22 11.08 -1.76
CA VAL A 24 7.30 11.77 -2.66
C VAL A 24 6.47 10.79 -3.48
N ASN A 25 7.10 9.74 -4.01
CA ASN A 25 6.40 8.77 -4.84
C ASN A 25 5.47 7.86 -4.01
N LEU A 26 5.87 7.48 -2.80
CA LEU A 26 4.99 6.73 -1.91
C LEU A 26 3.73 7.55 -1.59
N VAL A 27 3.90 8.83 -1.27
CA VAL A 27 2.77 9.70 -0.95
C VAL A 27 1.90 9.95 -2.19
N ARG A 28 2.51 10.13 -3.36
CA ARG A 28 1.77 10.38 -4.61
C ARG A 28 0.83 9.23 -4.95
N TYR A 29 1.26 7.99 -4.75
CA TYR A 29 0.54 6.82 -5.23
C TYR A 29 -0.14 6.01 -4.13
N HIS A 30 -0.13 6.47 -2.88
CA HIS A 30 -0.70 5.67 -1.79
C HIS A 30 -2.24 5.60 -1.80
N THR A 31 -2.92 6.49 -2.50
CA THR A 31 -4.38 6.50 -2.56
C THR A 31 -4.94 6.47 -3.98
N SER A 32 -4.10 6.62 -4.99
CA SER A 32 -4.56 6.67 -6.38
C SER A 32 -4.12 5.43 -7.15
N ALA A 33 -4.82 5.11 -8.24
CA ALA A 33 -4.39 4.05 -9.13
C ALA A 33 -3.07 4.42 -9.80
N PHE A 34 -2.25 3.43 -10.06
CA PHE A 34 -0.97 3.62 -10.73
C PHE A 34 -0.62 2.38 -11.54
N LYS A 35 0.29 2.55 -12.49
CA LYS A 35 0.86 1.45 -13.27
C LYS A 35 2.31 1.26 -12.88
N LYS A 36 2.84 0.08 -13.16
CA LYS A 36 4.22 -0.25 -12.82
C LYS A 36 5.23 0.77 -13.36
N ASN A 37 5.00 1.27 -14.57
CA ASN A 37 5.87 2.23 -15.23
C ASN A 37 5.79 3.64 -14.64
N ASP A 38 4.80 3.92 -13.81
CA ASP A 38 4.67 5.22 -13.16
C ASP A 38 5.70 5.40 -12.05
N LEU A 39 6.24 4.31 -11.51
CA LEU A 39 7.23 4.36 -10.45
C LEU A 39 8.62 4.58 -11.06
N PRO A 40 9.38 5.54 -10.52
CA PRO A 40 10.74 5.77 -11.00
C PRO A 40 11.68 4.64 -10.58
N ILE A 41 12.81 4.55 -11.27
CA ILE A 41 13.88 3.63 -10.90
C ILE A 41 14.77 4.33 -9.88
N PHE A 42 15.15 3.63 -8.83
CA PHE A 42 16.02 4.14 -7.78
C PHE A 42 17.36 3.41 -7.82
N ALA A 43 18.43 4.14 -7.54
CA ALA A 43 19.77 3.55 -7.53
C ALA A 43 19.99 2.64 -6.32
N ARG A 44 19.43 3.02 -5.16
CA ARG A 44 19.65 2.30 -3.89
C ARG A 44 18.55 1.32 -3.52
N TYR A 45 17.41 1.41 -4.18
CA TYR A 45 16.24 0.59 -3.82
C TYR A 45 15.84 -0.26 -5.00
N ALA A 46 15.68 -1.56 -4.78
CA ALA A 46 15.16 -2.45 -5.80
C ALA A 46 13.70 -2.11 -6.11
N ASP A 47 13.33 -2.21 -7.38
CA ASP A 47 11.96 -1.90 -7.81
C ASP A 47 10.92 -2.70 -7.03
N GLU A 48 11.21 -3.97 -6.75
CA GLU A 48 10.32 -4.83 -5.98
C GLU A 48 10.11 -4.33 -4.55
N ASP A 49 11.17 -3.82 -3.94
CA ASP A 49 11.10 -3.31 -2.57
C ASP A 49 10.28 -2.02 -2.50
N VAL A 50 10.44 -1.15 -3.50
CA VAL A 50 9.64 0.08 -3.60
C VAL A 50 8.17 -0.26 -3.76
N LEU A 51 7.86 -1.24 -4.60
CA LEU A 51 6.49 -1.68 -4.82
C LEU A 51 5.89 -2.28 -3.55
N VAL A 52 6.66 -3.11 -2.83
CA VAL A 52 6.21 -3.69 -1.56
C VAL A 52 5.88 -2.60 -0.55
N LEU A 53 6.75 -1.60 -0.40
CA LEU A 53 6.50 -0.48 0.51
C LEU A 53 5.23 0.27 0.15
N LEU A 54 5.05 0.56 -1.13
CA LEU A 54 3.87 1.27 -1.60
C LEU A 54 2.59 0.47 -1.33
N LEU A 55 2.59 -0.81 -1.62
CA LEU A 55 1.43 -1.67 -1.40
C LEU A 55 1.12 -1.84 0.07
N LEU A 56 2.13 -1.96 0.94
CA LEU A 56 1.94 -1.99 2.38
C LEU A 56 1.26 -0.72 2.87
N LEU A 57 1.71 0.42 2.38
CA LEU A 57 1.11 1.70 2.74
C LEU A 57 -0.34 1.79 2.26
N ARG A 58 -0.62 1.37 1.04
CA ARG A 58 -1.97 1.39 0.47
C ARG A 58 -2.93 0.50 1.28
N ILE A 59 -2.51 -0.72 1.57
CA ILE A 59 -3.32 -1.65 2.36
C ILE A 59 -3.56 -1.09 3.76
N SER A 60 -2.54 -0.51 4.37
CA SER A 60 -2.66 0.11 5.70
C SER A 60 -3.71 1.22 5.70
N VAL A 61 -3.75 2.04 4.65
CA VAL A 61 -4.76 3.10 4.52
C VAL A 61 -6.16 2.51 4.42
N ILE A 62 -6.33 1.45 3.61
CA ILE A 62 -7.62 0.78 3.47
C ILE A 62 -8.10 0.25 4.81
N LEU A 63 -7.24 -0.45 5.54
CA LEU A 63 -7.60 -1.06 6.82
C LEU A 63 -7.90 -0.02 7.89
N ASN A 64 -7.27 1.14 7.81
CA ASN A 64 -7.46 2.18 8.81
C ASN A 64 -8.72 3.01 8.60
N LYS A 65 -9.30 3.00 7.39
CA LYS A 65 -10.48 3.82 7.07
C LYS A 65 -11.70 3.50 7.92
N SER A 66 -11.90 2.23 8.25
CA SER A 66 -13.08 1.79 9.01
C SER A 66 -12.76 1.50 10.47
N ARG A 67 -11.51 1.74 10.88
CA ARG A 67 -11.07 1.41 12.23
C ARG A 67 -11.57 2.45 13.22
N GLN A 68 -12.27 1.98 14.26
CA GLN A 68 -12.65 2.81 15.40
C GLN A 68 -11.60 2.64 16.50
N ALA A 69 -11.51 3.62 17.39
CA ALA A 69 -10.51 3.61 18.47
C ALA A 69 -10.62 2.38 19.38
N THR A 70 -11.80 1.74 19.43
CA THR A 70 -12.07 0.57 20.26
C THR A 70 -11.73 -0.75 19.57
N ASP A 71 -11.37 -0.73 18.28
CA ASP A 71 -11.13 -1.94 17.49
C ASP A 71 -9.67 -2.39 17.53
N SER A 72 -8.95 -2.08 18.61
CA SER A 72 -7.53 -2.38 18.74
C SER A 72 -7.21 -3.87 18.88
N THR A 73 -8.22 -4.73 19.02
CA THR A 73 -8.05 -6.18 19.21
C THR A 73 -8.19 -6.99 17.94
N ASP A 74 -8.53 -6.36 16.82
CA ASP A 74 -8.69 -7.07 15.55
C ASP A 74 -7.35 -7.63 15.09
N LYS A 75 -7.30 -8.94 14.90
CA LYS A 75 -6.11 -9.63 14.42
C LYS A 75 -6.16 -9.72 12.90
N ILE A 76 -5.16 -9.15 12.27
CA ILE A 76 -5.01 -9.17 10.83
C ILE A 76 -3.63 -9.75 10.53
N ASN A 77 -3.59 -10.80 9.72
CA ASN A 77 -2.35 -11.40 9.26
C ASN A 77 -2.11 -11.06 7.80
N LEU A 78 -0.90 -10.60 7.52
CA LEU A 78 -0.46 -10.39 6.15
C LEU A 78 0.70 -11.32 5.86
N ARG A 79 0.58 -12.08 4.79
CA ARG A 79 1.62 -12.95 4.29
C ARG A 79 1.96 -12.56 2.86
N ILE A 80 3.24 -12.32 2.61
CA ILE A 80 3.73 -11.98 1.29
C ILE A 80 4.64 -13.11 0.80
N ASP A 81 4.26 -13.73 -0.32
CA ASP A 81 5.09 -14.72 -0.97
C ASP A 81 5.62 -14.12 -2.27
N ARG A 82 6.89 -13.71 -2.26
CA ARG A 82 7.51 -13.06 -3.40
C ARG A 82 7.73 -14.02 -4.57
N SER A 83 7.96 -15.29 -4.30
CA SER A 83 8.17 -16.28 -5.35
C SER A 83 6.90 -16.57 -6.14
N LEU A 84 5.74 -16.56 -5.47
CA LEU A 84 4.43 -16.74 -6.09
C LEU A 84 3.77 -15.42 -6.45
N GLN A 85 4.40 -14.30 -6.11
CA GLN A 85 3.84 -12.96 -6.32
C GLN A 85 2.44 -12.81 -5.72
N THR A 86 2.26 -13.37 -4.53
CA THR A 86 0.98 -13.44 -3.84
C THR A 86 1.01 -12.73 -2.52
N TRP A 87 -0.01 -11.93 -2.27
CA TRP A 87 -0.26 -11.25 -1.00
C TRP A 87 -1.53 -11.83 -0.40
N GLU A 88 -1.46 -12.31 0.83
CA GLU A 88 -2.59 -12.93 1.50
C GLU A 88 -2.90 -12.19 2.81
N LEU A 89 -4.11 -11.69 2.90
CA LEU A 89 -4.65 -11.05 4.09
C LEU A 89 -5.67 -11.97 4.73
N THR A 90 -5.46 -12.29 5.99
CA THR A 90 -6.39 -13.13 6.76
C THR A 90 -6.91 -12.33 7.95
N PHE A 91 -8.23 -12.26 8.06
CA PHE A 91 -8.94 -11.54 9.12
C PHE A 91 -9.59 -12.50 10.07
N GLU A 92 -10.02 -12.00 11.23
CA GLU A 92 -10.84 -12.76 12.13
C GLU A 92 -12.19 -13.09 11.48
N LYS A 93 -12.81 -14.17 11.95
CA LYS A 93 -14.08 -14.64 11.44
C LYS A 93 -15.11 -13.51 11.44
N HIS A 94 -15.82 -13.34 10.32
CA HIS A 94 -16.86 -12.33 10.12
C HIS A 94 -16.36 -10.88 10.07
N TYR A 95 -15.06 -10.62 10.15
CA TYR A 95 -14.55 -9.25 10.07
C TYR A 95 -14.97 -8.57 8.77
N LEU A 96 -14.76 -9.23 7.63
CA LEU A 96 -15.10 -8.67 6.32
C LEU A 96 -16.60 -8.54 6.13
N ASP A 97 -17.38 -9.48 6.69
CA ASP A 97 -18.84 -9.40 6.65
C ASP A 97 -19.35 -8.17 7.39
N ASN A 98 -18.67 -7.83 8.49
CA ASN A 98 -19.04 -6.68 9.33
C ASN A 98 -18.43 -5.36 8.83
N ASN A 99 -17.54 -5.42 7.85
CA ASN A 99 -16.83 -4.26 7.31
C ASN A 99 -16.90 -4.26 5.78
N PRO A 100 -18.09 -4.09 5.19
CA PRO A 100 -18.25 -4.17 3.74
C PRO A 100 -17.45 -3.12 2.98
N LEU A 101 -17.19 -1.96 3.59
CA LEU A 101 -16.36 -0.94 2.97
C LEU A 101 -14.93 -1.44 2.77
N VAL A 102 -14.35 -2.10 3.79
CA VAL A 102 -13.02 -2.70 3.69
C VAL A 102 -13.01 -3.78 2.61
N TRP A 103 -14.02 -4.64 2.61
CA TRP A 103 -14.13 -5.70 1.60
C TRP A 103 -14.13 -5.12 0.19
N ASN A 104 -14.91 -4.08 -0.03
CA ASN A 104 -15.01 -3.45 -1.34
C ASN A 104 -13.69 -2.78 -1.76
N GLU A 105 -13.03 -2.10 -0.83
CA GLU A 105 -11.74 -1.45 -1.09
C GLU A 105 -10.65 -2.49 -1.41
N LEU A 106 -10.65 -3.61 -0.69
CA LEU A 106 -9.69 -4.70 -0.97
C LEU A 106 -9.97 -5.36 -2.31
N ARG A 107 -11.23 -5.46 -2.71
CA ARG A 107 -11.59 -5.97 -4.02
C ARG A 107 -11.04 -5.08 -5.14
N LEU A 108 -11.17 -3.78 -4.98
CA LEU A 108 -10.60 -2.82 -5.93
C LEU A 108 -9.07 -2.89 -5.95
N GLU A 109 -8.47 -3.03 -4.79
CA GLU A 109 -7.02 -3.16 -4.68
C GLU A 109 -6.53 -4.48 -5.32
N SER A 110 -7.30 -5.55 -5.17
CA SER A 110 -7.01 -6.82 -5.83
C SER A 110 -6.95 -6.67 -7.35
N ASN A 111 -7.85 -5.87 -7.92
CA ASN A 111 -7.84 -5.60 -9.35
C ASN A 111 -6.60 -4.79 -9.77
N LEU A 112 -6.19 -3.83 -8.94
CA LEU A 112 -4.98 -3.07 -9.17
C LEU A 112 -3.75 -3.97 -9.14
N LEU A 113 -3.65 -4.85 -8.14
CA LEU A 113 -2.53 -5.78 -8.03
C LEU A 113 -2.47 -6.73 -9.22
N LYS A 114 -3.62 -7.14 -9.73
CA LYS A 114 -3.68 -7.99 -10.92
C LYS A 114 -3.03 -7.31 -12.12
N ASP A 115 -3.26 -6.04 -12.30
CA ASP A 115 -2.62 -5.25 -13.36
C ASP A 115 -1.11 -5.13 -13.17
N LEU A 116 -0.64 -5.27 -11.94
CA LEU A 116 0.78 -5.28 -11.59
C LEU A 116 1.37 -6.70 -11.61
N GLU A 117 0.62 -7.67 -12.10
CA GLU A 117 1.01 -9.08 -12.14
C GLU A 117 1.19 -9.70 -10.75
N LEU A 118 0.40 -9.19 -9.79
CA LEU A 118 0.38 -9.70 -8.42
C LEU A 118 -1.01 -10.23 -8.09
N SER A 119 -1.09 -11.10 -7.08
CA SER A 119 -2.36 -11.61 -6.59
C SER A 119 -2.58 -11.15 -5.16
N LEU A 120 -3.74 -10.59 -4.89
CA LEU A 120 -4.17 -10.29 -3.53
C LEU A 120 -5.34 -11.21 -3.18
N ILE A 121 -5.13 -12.03 -2.16
CA ILE A 121 -6.15 -12.93 -1.61
C ILE A 121 -6.51 -12.41 -0.23
N PHE A 122 -7.80 -12.30 0.05
CA PHE A 122 -8.26 -11.85 1.36
C PHE A 122 -9.52 -12.61 1.80
N ASN A 123 -9.52 -13.02 3.06
CA ASN A 123 -10.62 -13.80 3.63
C ASN A 123 -10.74 -13.58 5.14
#